data_b277f7e552f4f3dfec69de6ff581b393
#
_entry.id   b277f7e552f4f3dfec69de6ff581b393
#
_cell.length_a   1.000
_cell.length_b   1.000
_cell.length_c   1.000
_cell.angle_alpha   90.00
_cell.angle_beta   90.00
_cell.angle_gamma   90.00
#
_symmetry.space_group_name_H-M   'P 1'
#
loop_
_entity.id
_entity.type
_entity.pdbx_description
1 polymer ?
#
loop_
_entity_poly.entity_id
_entity_poly.type
_entity_poly.pdbx_seq_one_letter_code
_entity_poly.pdbx_strand_id
1 'polypeptide(L)'
;MSNQRPLASFPEDERLACFPYGVAHGSEGVCLLVQMGPHRILLDCGLTDISPLEAEVNPPADLVLCSHAHPDHAQGLLALHKAFPQLPVYASEVTTQLLPLNWPQLPPEKIPKFCHALPWRSPIEFRDGLVAELFPAGHLPGAAALLLTYTAPRRTYRLLYTGDFFLSNSRLVEGLSIDSLRGTPLDVLIVEGSYGTARHPHRRQQENQLVERIDQALAAQSSVLLPVPTLGLGQEILMLLRSHHHFTGRNLDIWVDDSVAAGCDAYLELLSHFPTSVQNFARHQPLFWDERVRPRVRRLDERQRYAIGQSPCIVLTDETVELSSEYWHPDSTSRVVLRPERVRYSARTDHSGLASVETYLLAQHGDRLGTTQLIHNLRPQHVVFVHGSPTYLADLTGLEELQNRYQLHSPSAGTLVELPIGETFIQPAAPAETNYEGELTELGTVVTITLPEAIAADPRWQDFADTGLVEARWQGEELVLRGLSQRELLQAGSNARMPLNIDCCGNCRHQRGQRCWNPASPLYGFKVTLEGYCPVFEPADPPIEN
;
A
#
# COMPACT_ATOMS: atom_id res chain seq x y z
N MET A 1 -3.08 -9.16 -42.86
CA MET A 1 -3.84 -8.00 -43.36
C MET A 1 -4.72 -7.54 -42.20
N SER A 2 -4.23 -6.62 -41.39
CA SER A 2 -4.93 -6.06 -40.23
C SER A 2 -5.96 -5.06 -40.71
N ASN A 3 -7.22 -5.34 -40.45
CA ASN A 3 -8.34 -4.40 -40.61
C ASN A 3 -8.20 -3.27 -39.58
N GLN A 4 -7.48 -2.23 -39.93
CA GLN A 4 -7.61 -0.94 -39.25
C GLN A 4 -8.98 -0.37 -39.64
N ARG A 5 -9.94 -0.43 -38.73
CA ARG A 5 -11.17 0.37 -38.85
C ARG A 5 -10.79 1.83 -38.76
N PRO A 6 -11.37 2.72 -39.60
CA PRO A 6 -11.11 4.15 -39.49
C PRO A 6 -11.57 4.65 -38.12
N LEU A 7 -10.66 5.35 -37.42
CA LEU A 7 -10.90 6.06 -36.18
C LEU A 7 -12.09 7.00 -36.33
N ALA A 8 -13.20 6.67 -35.68
CA ALA A 8 -14.46 7.42 -35.81
C ALA A 8 -14.42 8.69 -34.96
N SER A 9 -14.53 9.81 -35.62
CA SER A 9 -15.34 11.02 -35.38
C SER A 9 -15.38 11.74 -34.03
N PHE A 10 -14.38 11.62 -33.15
CA PHE A 10 -14.19 12.66 -32.13
C PHE A 10 -13.19 13.69 -32.65
N PRO A 11 -13.41 15.00 -32.39
CA PRO A 11 -12.38 16.01 -32.66
C PRO A 11 -11.08 15.61 -31.98
N GLU A 12 -9.94 15.84 -32.62
CA GLU A 12 -8.62 15.51 -32.03
C GLU A 12 -8.46 16.12 -30.62
N ASP A 13 -9.04 17.29 -30.41
CA ASP A 13 -9.02 18.03 -29.13
C ASP A 13 -9.83 17.36 -27.99
N GLU A 14 -10.66 16.37 -28.29
CA GLU A 14 -11.54 15.70 -27.29
C GLU A 14 -11.22 14.21 -27.13
N ARG A 15 -10.14 13.75 -27.77
CA ARG A 15 -9.80 12.33 -27.77
C ARG A 15 -9.12 11.93 -26.47
N LEU A 16 -9.66 10.87 -25.83
CA LEU A 16 -9.01 10.13 -24.75
C LEU A 16 -8.77 8.69 -25.19
N ALA A 17 -7.53 8.24 -25.05
CA ALA A 17 -7.17 6.85 -25.37
C ALA A 17 -5.96 6.40 -24.54
N CYS A 18 -5.85 5.10 -24.35
CA CYS A 18 -4.68 4.46 -23.73
C CYS A 18 -4.16 3.37 -24.65
N PHE A 19 -2.87 3.42 -24.96
CA PHE A 19 -2.16 2.40 -25.72
C PHE A 19 -1.02 1.86 -24.86
N PRO A 20 -1.15 0.65 -24.29
CA PRO A 20 -0.09 0.04 -23.51
C PRO A 20 0.98 -0.57 -24.41
N TYR A 21 2.24 -0.21 -24.19
CA TYR A 21 3.41 -0.95 -24.69
C TYR A 21 3.75 -2.13 -23.79
N GLY A 22 3.42 -2.03 -22.50
CA GLY A 22 3.51 -3.07 -21.49
C GLY A 22 2.52 -2.80 -20.36
N VAL A 23 1.93 -3.86 -19.81
CA VAL A 23 0.93 -3.81 -18.72
C VAL A 23 1.34 -4.64 -17.51
N ALA A 24 2.58 -5.14 -17.50
CA ALA A 24 3.12 -6.00 -16.47
C ALA A 24 2.28 -7.27 -16.22
N HIS A 25 1.82 -7.92 -17.29
CA HIS A 25 1.16 -9.24 -17.22
C HIS A 25 2.13 -10.37 -16.83
N GLY A 26 3.42 -10.18 -17.04
CA GLY A 26 4.48 -11.17 -16.76
C GLY A 26 5.80 -10.47 -16.43
N SER A 27 6.85 -10.77 -17.17
CA SER A 27 8.18 -10.14 -17.03
C SER A 27 8.30 -8.79 -17.71
N GLU A 28 7.31 -8.40 -18.52
CA GLU A 28 7.23 -7.07 -19.10
C GLU A 28 6.92 -6.03 -18.03
N GLY A 29 7.46 -4.85 -18.16
CA GLY A 29 7.14 -3.73 -17.27
C GLY A 29 5.89 -2.98 -17.69
N VAL A 30 5.51 -1.99 -16.90
CA VAL A 30 4.45 -1.03 -17.22
C VAL A 30 5.00 0.05 -18.12
N CYS A 31 4.30 0.32 -19.23
CA CYS A 31 4.59 1.44 -20.11
C CYS A 31 3.31 1.78 -20.89
N LEU A 32 2.65 2.87 -20.53
CA LEU A 32 1.34 3.23 -21.06
C LEU A 32 1.41 4.56 -21.78
N LEU A 33 1.08 4.58 -23.06
CA LEU A 33 0.88 5.82 -23.79
C LEU A 33 -0.57 6.28 -23.63
N VAL A 34 -0.77 7.42 -22.99
CA VAL A 34 -2.07 8.06 -22.83
C VAL A 34 -2.16 9.24 -23.78
N GLN A 35 -3.23 9.31 -24.53
CA GLN A 35 -3.60 10.48 -25.32
C GLN A 35 -4.72 11.25 -24.63
N MET A 36 -4.50 12.55 -24.36
CA MET A 36 -5.48 13.49 -23.84
C MET A 36 -5.57 14.71 -24.77
N GLY A 37 -6.57 14.71 -25.65
CA GLY A 37 -6.62 15.67 -26.74
C GLY A 37 -5.38 15.60 -27.63
N PRO A 38 -4.67 16.71 -27.87
CA PRO A 38 -3.46 16.73 -28.68
C PRO A 38 -2.22 16.17 -27.96
N HIS A 39 -2.28 15.97 -26.63
CA HIS A 39 -1.14 15.59 -25.81
C HIS A 39 -0.95 14.08 -25.72
N ARG A 40 0.29 13.63 -25.87
CA ARG A 40 0.73 12.25 -25.70
C ARG A 40 1.62 12.15 -24.46
N ILE A 41 1.15 11.43 -23.47
CA ILE A 41 1.83 11.28 -22.18
C ILE A 41 2.22 9.82 -22.02
N LEU A 42 3.50 9.54 -21.76
CA LEU A 42 3.96 8.21 -21.40
C LEU A 42 3.94 8.08 -19.87
N LEU A 43 3.16 7.12 -19.36
CA LEU A 43 3.10 6.78 -17.95
C LEU A 43 3.98 5.56 -17.72
N ASP A 44 5.06 5.73 -16.97
CA ASP A 44 6.12 4.76 -16.71
C ASP A 44 6.87 4.27 -17.97
N CYS A 45 8.02 3.67 -17.77
CA CYS A 45 8.75 2.93 -18.79
C CYS A 45 9.54 1.79 -18.11
N GLY A 46 8.82 0.74 -17.73
CA GLY A 46 9.38 -0.45 -17.13
C GLY A 46 9.83 -1.50 -18.14
N LEU A 47 9.85 -1.17 -19.44
CA LEU A 47 10.24 -2.11 -20.49
C LEU A 47 11.72 -2.45 -20.40
N THR A 48 12.04 -3.74 -20.51
CA THR A 48 13.43 -4.21 -20.67
C THR A 48 13.95 -3.91 -22.08
N ASP A 49 13.09 -4.06 -23.10
CA ASP A 49 13.37 -3.72 -24.49
C ASP A 49 12.48 -2.56 -24.93
N ILE A 50 13.09 -1.42 -25.23
CA ILE A 50 12.38 -0.21 -25.69
C ILE A 50 12.20 -0.12 -27.20
N SER A 51 12.61 -1.14 -27.98
CA SER A 51 12.48 -1.18 -29.44
C SER A 51 11.07 -0.80 -29.95
N PRO A 52 9.96 -1.17 -29.26
CA PRO A 52 8.63 -0.73 -29.67
C PRO A 52 8.42 0.79 -29.59
N LEU A 53 9.16 1.50 -28.71
CA LEU A 53 9.11 2.96 -28.58
C LEU A 53 10.01 3.65 -29.61
N GLU A 54 11.05 2.97 -30.11
CA GLU A 54 12.00 3.47 -31.11
C GLU A 54 11.53 3.23 -32.56
N ALA A 55 10.36 2.61 -32.75
CA ALA A 55 9.85 2.28 -34.10
C ALA A 55 9.62 3.52 -34.98
N GLU A 56 9.46 4.69 -34.38
CA GLU A 56 9.33 5.97 -35.06
C GLU A 56 10.56 6.85 -34.82
N VAL A 57 10.87 7.72 -35.80
CA VAL A 57 11.97 8.71 -35.69
C VAL A 57 11.67 9.79 -34.65
N ASN A 58 10.39 10.08 -34.44
CA ASN A 58 9.92 11.06 -33.47
C ASN A 58 9.75 10.44 -32.09
N PRO A 59 9.89 11.24 -31.00
CA PRO A 59 9.59 10.75 -29.66
C PRO A 59 8.18 10.16 -29.56
N PRO A 60 7.99 9.04 -28.85
CA PRO A 60 6.69 8.37 -28.73
C PRO A 60 5.66 9.22 -27.98
N ALA A 61 6.11 10.19 -27.18
CA ALA A 61 5.27 11.04 -26.34
C ALA A 61 5.83 12.48 -26.27
N ASP A 62 5.06 13.41 -25.72
CA ASP A 62 5.47 14.79 -25.45
C ASP A 62 6.19 14.92 -24.11
N LEU A 63 5.87 14.03 -23.15
CA LEU A 63 6.51 13.93 -21.85
C LEU A 63 6.32 12.54 -21.25
N VAL A 64 7.15 12.22 -20.27
CA VAL A 64 7.08 10.98 -19.47
C VAL A 64 6.83 11.33 -18.01
N LEU A 65 5.91 10.62 -17.37
CA LEU A 65 5.66 10.71 -15.94
C LEU A 65 5.93 9.32 -15.32
N CYS A 66 6.90 9.26 -14.41
CA CYS A 66 7.25 8.03 -13.70
C CYS A 66 6.58 8.01 -12.33
N SER A 67 5.79 6.95 -12.07
CA SER A 67 5.07 6.79 -10.81
C SER A 67 6.00 6.48 -9.65
N HIS A 68 6.94 5.55 -9.81
CA HIS A 68 7.89 5.17 -8.76
C HIS A 68 9.13 4.44 -9.31
N ALA A 69 10.08 4.11 -8.43
CA ALA A 69 11.41 3.65 -8.81
C ALA A 69 11.58 2.13 -8.92
N HIS A 70 10.53 1.30 -8.89
CA HIS A 70 10.68 -0.13 -9.13
C HIS A 70 11.08 -0.42 -10.59
N PRO A 71 11.87 -1.49 -10.84
CA PRO A 71 12.36 -1.79 -12.18
C PRO A 71 11.26 -1.96 -13.23
N ASP A 72 10.17 -2.60 -12.88
CA ASP A 72 9.04 -2.83 -13.78
C ASP A 72 8.21 -1.56 -14.10
N HIS A 73 8.60 -0.40 -13.54
CA HIS A 73 8.07 0.92 -13.87
C HIS A 73 9.13 1.87 -14.43
N ALA A 74 10.44 1.62 -14.18
CA ALA A 74 11.47 2.61 -14.43
C ALA A 74 12.70 2.13 -15.19
N GLN A 75 12.96 0.81 -15.31
CA GLN A 75 14.23 0.28 -15.84
C GLN A 75 14.53 0.73 -17.28
N GLY A 76 13.52 0.97 -18.11
CA GLY A 76 13.66 1.42 -19.49
C GLY A 76 13.93 2.92 -19.64
N LEU A 77 13.75 3.74 -18.58
CA LEU A 77 13.84 5.20 -18.67
C LEU A 77 15.20 5.70 -19.12
N LEU A 78 16.29 5.08 -18.68
CA LEU A 78 17.64 5.48 -19.09
C LEU A 78 17.89 5.19 -20.58
N ALA A 79 17.41 4.07 -21.08
CA ALA A 79 17.49 3.74 -22.51
C ALA A 79 16.63 4.70 -23.33
N LEU A 80 15.41 4.96 -22.88
CA LEU A 80 14.50 5.91 -23.51
C LEU A 80 15.11 7.34 -23.59
N HIS A 81 15.73 7.80 -22.49
CA HIS A 81 16.42 9.09 -22.49
C HIS A 81 17.62 9.13 -23.46
N LYS A 82 18.35 8.02 -23.61
CA LYS A 82 19.45 7.96 -24.59
C LYS A 82 18.94 7.98 -26.03
N ALA A 83 17.82 7.32 -26.31
CA ALA A 83 17.19 7.33 -27.63
C ALA A 83 16.56 8.69 -27.96
N PHE A 84 15.92 9.32 -26.98
CA PHE A 84 15.21 10.60 -27.13
C PHE A 84 15.62 11.60 -26.05
N PRO A 85 16.81 12.23 -26.14
CA PRO A 85 17.33 13.13 -25.09
C PRO A 85 16.47 14.38 -24.85
N GLN A 86 15.62 14.76 -25.80
CA GLN A 86 14.73 15.91 -25.70
C GLN A 86 13.37 15.58 -25.06
N LEU A 87 13.07 14.30 -24.88
CA LEU A 87 11.82 13.86 -24.22
C LEU A 87 11.97 14.08 -22.71
N PRO A 88 11.22 15.03 -22.10
CA PRO A 88 11.35 15.31 -20.68
C PRO A 88 10.71 14.20 -19.85
N VAL A 89 11.40 13.83 -18.77
CA VAL A 89 10.95 12.83 -17.79
C VAL A 89 10.73 13.50 -16.45
N TYR A 90 9.61 13.20 -15.79
CA TYR A 90 9.25 13.76 -14.50
C TYR A 90 8.84 12.68 -13.52
N ALA A 91 9.12 12.90 -12.22
CA ALA A 91 8.70 12.04 -11.12
C ALA A 91 8.64 12.85 -9.82
N SER A 92 8.29 12.22 -8.69
CA SER A 92 8.51 12.82 -7.38
C SER A 92 10.00 13.02 -7.10
N GLU A 93 10.35 13.96 -6.24
CA GLU A 93 11.75 14.21 -5.88
C GLU A 93 12.44 12.95 -5.34
N VAL A 94 11.77 12.20 -4.48
CA VAL A 94 12.28 10.94 -3.93
C VAL A 94 12.52 9.91 -5.04
N THR A 95 11.55 9.74 -5.93
CA THR A 95 11.69 8.82 -7.07
C THR A 95 12.89 9.20 -7.93
N THR A 96 13.12 10.49 -8.24
CA THR A 96 14.28 10.90 -9.04
C THR A 96 15.62 10.49 -8.43
N GLN A 97 15.71 10.48 -7.09
CA GLN A 97 16.92 10.08 -6.36
C GLN A 97 17.07 8.57 -6.23
N LEU A 98 15.98 7.80 -6.28
CA LEU A 98 15.99 6.34 -6.24
C LEU A 98 16.21 5.68 -7.60
N LEU A 99 15.90 6.37 -8.70
CA LEU A 99 16.04 5.83 -10.06
C LEU A 99 17.41 5.18 -10.35
N PRO A 100 18.57 5.73 -9.91
CA PRO A 100 19.88 5.14 -10.18
C PRO A 100 20.03 3.68 -9.73
N LEU A 101 19.27 3.24 -8.73
CA LEU A 101 19.29 1.85 -8.25
C LEU A 101 18.80 0.83 -9.29
N ASN A 102 18.11 1.29 -10.35
CA ASN A 102 17.70 0.44 -11.46
C ASN A 102 18.88 0.05 -12.38
N TRP A 103 20.01 0.73 -12.27
CA TRP A 103 21.19 0.49 -13.13
C TRP A 103 22.45 0.24 -12.29
N PRO A 104 22.47 -0.82 -11.44
CA PRO A 104 23.57 -1.06 -10.50
C PRO A 104 24.91 -1.35 -11.18
N GLN A 105 24.90 -1.72 -12.47
CA GLN A 105 26.09 -1.93 -13.30
C GLN A 105 26.78 -0.61 -13.70
N LEU A 106 26.13 0.54 -13.51
CA LEU A 106 26.68 1.86 -13.82
C LEU A 106 27.04 2.58 -12.52
N PRO A 107 28.23 3.19 -12.44
CA PRO A 107 28.55 4.10 -11.34
C PRO A 107 27.55 5.27 -11.31
N PRO A 108 27.02 5.69 -10.13
CA PRO A 108 26.01 6.73 -10.02
C PRO A 108 26.35 8.03 -10.73
N GLU A 109 27.63 8.40 -10.72
CA GLU A 109 28.16 9.61 -11.41
C GLU A 109 28.11 9.54 -12.94
N LYS A 110 27.94 8.36 -13.52
CA LYS A 110 27.77 8.15 -14.97
C LYS A 110 26.31 8.14 -15.41
N ILE A 111 25.37 8.13 -14.47
CA ILE A 111 23.95 8.20 -14.78
C ILE A 111 23.57 9.68 -14.91
N PRO A 112 23.09 10.14 -16.08
CA PRO A 112 22.69 11.52 -16.26
C PRO A 112 21.49 11.86 -15.38
N LYS A 113 21.43 13.11 -14.90
CA LYS A 113 20.26 13.62 -14.19
C LYS A 113 19.20 14.06 -15.23
N PHE A 114 18.46 13.11 -15.76
CA PHE A 114 17.48 13.35 -16.84
C PHE A 114 16.04 13.46 -16.34
N CYS A 115 15.76 13.04 -15.10
CA CYS A 115 14.43 13.08 -14.52
C CYS A 115 14.27 14.33 -13.64
N HIS A 116 13.21 15.09 -13.87
CA HIS A 116 12.90 16.33 -13.16
C HIS A 116 11.91 16.08 -12.03
N ALA A 117 12.17 16.68 -10.87
CA ALA A 117 11.30 16.56 -9.72
C ALA A 117 10.04 17.41 -9.84
N LEU A 118 8.89 16.82 -9.52
CA LEU A 118 7.62 17.52 -9.35
C LEU A 118 7.24 17.58 -7.87
N PRO A 119 6.64 18.69 -7.42
CA PRO A 119 6.16 18.83 -6.04
C PRO A 119 4.90 18.01 -5.79
N TRP A 120 4.70 17.62 -4.53
CA TRP A 120 3.48 16.98 -4.07
C TRP A 120 2.30 17.95 -4.00
N ARG A 121 1.11 17.49 -4.40
CA ARG A 121 -0.17 18.20 -4.24
C ARG A 121 -0.12 19.63 -4.78
N SER A 122 0.64 19.83 -5.86
CA SER A 122 0.78 21.11 -6.54
C SER A 122 0.61 20.89 -8.02
N PRO A 123 -0.46 21.42 -8.64
CA PRO A 123 -0.68 21.27 -10.06
C PRO A 123 0.39 22.03 -10.86
N ILE A 124 1.03 21.34 -11.79
CA ILE A 124 2.04 21.88 -12.71
C ILE A 124 1.48 21.83 -14.13
N GLU A 125 1.38 22.98 -14.76
CA GLU A 125 1.00 23.08 -16.18
C GLU A 125 2.21 22.85 -17.08
N PHE A 126 2.09 21.91 -18.02
CA PHE A 126 3.15 21.57 -18.97
C PHE A 126 2.99 22.28 -20.31
N ARG A 127 1.82 22.15 -20.92
CA ARG A 127 1.48 22.75 -22.24
C ARG A 127 -0.03 22.90 -22.36
N ASP A 128 -0.46 23.97 -23.03
CA ASP A 128 -1.80 24.17 -23.61
C ASP A 128 -2.96 23.50 -22.82
N GLY A 129 -3.06 23.81 -21.53
CA GLY A 129 -4.11 23.31 -20.64
C GLY A 129 -3.89 21.89 -20.10
N LEU A 130 -2.73 21.27 -20.33
CA LEU A 130 -2.36 19.99 -19.68
C LEU A 130 -1.66 20.26 -18.35
N VAL A 131 -2.24 19.74 -17.28
CA VAL A 131 -1.75 19.86 -15.89
C VAL A 131 -1.56 18.47 -15.31
N ALA A 132 -0.46 18.27 -14.55
CA ALA A 132 -0.29 17.08 -13.72
C ALA A 132 -0.10 17.47 -12.25
N GLU A 133 -0.62 16.62 -11.38
CA GLU A 133 -0.50 16.74 -9.93
C GLU A 133 -0.18 15.38 -9.32
N LEU A 134 0.74 15.35 -8.34
CA LEU A 134 1.21 14.14 -7.68
C LEU A 134 0.58 13.97 -6.30
N PHE A 135 0.10 12.77 -6.02
CA PHE A 135 -0.39 12.35 -4.70
C PHE A 135 0.43 11.14 -4.22
N PRO A 136 0.79 11.05 -2.92
CA PRO A 136 1.43 9.84 -2.40
C PRO A 136 0.58 8.60 -2.66
N ALA A 137 1.19 7.56 -3.27
CA ALA A 137 0.48 6.33 -3.64
C ALA A 137 0.49 5.27 -2.54
N GLY A 138 1.33 5.40 -1.51
CA GLY A 138 1.37 4.49 -0.37
C GLY A 138 2.14 3.19 -0.58
N HIS A 139 2.76 3.00 -1.75
CA HIS A 139 3.47 1.77 -2.10
C HIS A 139 4.91 1.74 -1.57
N LEU A 140 5.71 2.75 -1.90
CA LEU A 140 7.07 2.95 -1.37
C LEU A 140 7.40 4.45 -1.29
N PRO A 141 8.49 4.87 -0.61
CA PRO A 141 8.88 6.26 -0.56
C PRO A 141 9.03 6.85 -1.96
N GLY A 142 8.33 7.95 -2.21
CA GLY A 142 8.33 8.61 -3.52
C GLY A 142 7.29 8.10 -4.51
N ALA A 143 6.61 6.98 -4.26
CA ALA A 143 5.56 6.49 -5.14
C ALA A 143 4.39 7.45 -5.24
N ALA A 144 4.00 7.77 -6.47
CA ALA A 144 3.01 8.79 -6.80
C ALA A 144 1.84 8.24 -7.61
N ALA A 145 0.64 8.57 -7.19
CA ALA A 145 -0.54 8.58 -8.05
C ALA A 145 -0.57 9.91 -8.82
N LEU A 146 -0.80 9.84 -10.12
CA LEU A 146 -0.67 10.94 -11.07
C LEU A 146 -2.05 11.39 -11.56
N LEU A 147 -2.49 12.56 -11.14
CA LEU A 147 -3.73 13.18 -11.64
C LEU A 147 -3.40 14.07 -12.82
N LEU A 148 -3.87 13.70 -14.00
CA LEU A 148 -3.78 14.47 -15.23
C LEU A 148 -5.08 15.23 -15.46
N THR A 149 -4.99 16.51 -15.72
CA THR A 149 -6.12 17.37 -16.08
C THR A 149 -5.82 18.03 -17.41
N TYR A 150 -6.71 17.86 -18.38
CA TYR A 150 -6.65 18.56 -19.65
C TYR A 150 -7.89 19.40 -19.84
N THR A 151 -7.68 20.70 -20.06
CA THR A 151 -8.77 21.66 -20.31
C THR A 151 -8.90 21.93 -21.79
N ALA A 152 -9.83 21.21 -22.44
CA ALA A 152 -10.24 21.45 -23.80
C ALA A 152 -11.23 22.63 -23.87
N PRO A 153 -11.50 23.22 -25.07
CA PRO A 153 -12.39 24.37 -25.21
C PRO A 153 -13.81 24.18 -24.67
N ARG A 154 -14.33 22.96 -24.67
CA ARG A 154 -15.70 22.64 -24.26
C ARG A 154 -15.80 21.99 -22.89
N ARG A 155 -14.73 21.30 -22.46
CA ARG A 155 -14.77 20.44 -21.27
C ARG A 155 -13.38 20.26 -20.68
N THR A 156 -13.32 20.02 -19.37
CA THR A 156 -12.10 19.55 -18.68
C THR A 156 -12.18 18.05 -18.51
N TYR A 157 -11.13 17.35 -18.92
CA TYR A 157 -10.95 15.91 -18.77
C TYR A 157 -9.97 15.61 -17.63
N ARG A 158 -10.26 14.58 -16.83
CA ARG A 158 -9.38 14.16 -15.74
C ARG A 158 -9.15 12.66 -15.76
N LEU A 159 -7.88 12.31 -15.68
CA LEU A 159 -7.41 10.93 -15.62
C LEU A 159 -6.51 10.78 -14.39
N LEU A 160 -6.76 9.76 -13.57
CA LEU A 160 -5.87 9.35 -12.49
C LEU A 160 -5.19 8.04 -12.87
N TYR A 161 -3.86 8.01 -12.78
CA TYR A 161 -3.06 6.80 -12.82
C TYR A 161 -2.50 6.54 -11.42
N THR A 162 -2.78 5.40 -10.83
CA THR A 162 -2.36 5.10 -9.46
C THR A 162 -0.88 4.75 -9.35
N GLY A 163 -0.25 4.28 -10.46
CA GLY A 163 0.94 3.44 -10.31
C GLY A 163 0.59 2.25 -9.40
N ASP A 164 1.56 1.74 -8.71
CA ASP A 164 1.32 0.80 -7.61
C ASP A 164 0.86 1.57 -6.37
N PHE A 165 -0.23 1.14 -5.76
CA PHE A 165 -0.82 1.88 -4.64
C PHE A 165 -1.17 1.00 -3.45
N PHE A 166 -1.19 1.63 -2.28
CA PHE A 166 -1.67 1.00 -1.06
C PHE A 166 -2.44 2.02 -0.21
N LEU A 167 -3.65 1.67 0.25
CA LEU A 167 -4.48 2.59 1.02
C LEU A 167 -4.09 2.68 2.49
N SER A 168 -3.50 1.62 3.04
CA SER A 168 -3.11 1.59 4.44
C SER A 168 -1.70 2.15 4.62
N ASN A 169 -1.46 2.77 5.79
CA ASN A 169 -0.11 3.16 6.17
C ASN A 169 0.76 1.92 6.37
N SER A 170 2.01 2.01 5.92
CA SER A 170 3.07 1.08 6.28
C SER A 170 4.01 1.71 7.33
N ARG A 171 5.12 1.06 7.67
CA ARG A 171 6.07 1.60 8.66
C ARG A 171 6.87 2.78 8.14
N LEU A 172 7.08 2.84 6.83
CA LEU A 172 7.90 3.86 6.18
C LEU A 172 7.11 4.82 5.30
N VAL A 173 5.87 4.49 4.94
CA VAL A 173 5.08 5.25 3.95
C VAL A 173 3.65 5.44 4.44
N GLU A 174 3.11 6.62 4.21
CA GLU A 174 1.69 6.89 4.39
C GLU A 174 0.90 6.36 3.19
N GLY A 175 -0.26 5.74 3.44
CA GLY A 175 -1.13 5.20 2.41
C GLY A 175 -1.72 6.28 1.50
N LEU A 176 -2.23 5.87 0.34
CA LEU A 176 -2.95 6.76 -0.58
C LEU A 176 -4.23 7.27 0.09
N SER A 177 -4.28 8.56 0.34
CA SER A 177 -5.45 9.21 0.94
C SER A 177 -6.55 9.41 -0.10
N ILE A 178 -7.62 8.65 0.03
CA ILE A 178 -8.84 8.82 -0.80
C ILE A 178 -9.44 10.21 -0.59
N ASP A 179 -9.38 10.75 0.63
CA ASP A 179 -9.93 12.08 0.95
C ASP A 179 -9.24 13.20 0.18
N SER A 180 -7.94 13.05 -0.11
CA SER A 180 -7.20 14.01 -0.94
C SER A 180 -7.71 14.09 -2.38
N LEU A 181 -8.35 13.04 -2.86
CA LEU A 181 -8.87 12.90 -4.23
C LEU A 181 -10.39 13.05 -4.28
N ARG A 182 -11.07 13.01 -3.12
CA ARG A 182 -12.53 13.07 -3.02
C ARG A 182 -13.06 14.41 -3.54
N GLY A 183 -14.16 14.35 -4.29
CA GLY A 183 -14.77 15.54 -4.89
C GLY A 183 -14.13 16.00 -6.20
N THR A 184 -13.02 15.40 -6.62
CA THR A 184 -12.47 15.61 -7.96
C THR A 184 -13.27 14.76 -8.96
N PRO A 185 -14.03 15.36 -9.88
CA PRO A 185 -14.73 14.58 -10.90
C PRO A 185 -13.71 13.92 -11.82
N LEU A 186 -13.68 12.59 -11.82
CA LEU A 186 -12.75 11.78 -12.58
C LEU A 186 -13.44 11.13 -13.78
N ASP A 187 -12.86 11.23 -14.96
CA ASP A 187 -13.35 10.58 -16.17
C ASP A 187 -12.76 9.18 -16.34
N VAL A 188 -11.46 9.04 -16.09
CA VAL A 188 -10.72 7.79 -16.29
C VAL A 188 -9.87 7.49 -15.06
N LEU A 189 -9.92 6.25 -14.61
CA LEU A 189 -9.00 5.70 -13.60
C LEU A 189 -8.20 4.56 -14.24
N ILE A 190 -6.87 4.71 -14.28
CA ILE A 190 -5.95 3.61 -14.60
C ILE A 190 -5.40 3.11 -13.27
N VAL A 191 -5.67 1.84 -12.94
CA VAL A 191 -5.41 1.27 -11.61
C VAL A 191 -4.74 -0.09 -11.71
N GLU A 192 -3.80 -0.36 -10.80
CA GLU A 192 -3.19 -1.68 -10.68
C GLU A 192 -4.18 -2.73 -10.18
N GLY A 193 -3.91 -3.99 -10.56
CA GLY A 193 -4.69 -5.15 -10.14
C GLY A 193 -3.82 -6.32 -9.67
N SER A 194 -2.72 -6.05 -8.99
CA SER A 194 -1.68 -7.03 -8.62
C SER A 194 -2.21 -8.24 -7.85
N TYR A 195 -3.21 -8.04 -7.00
CA TYR A 195 -3.84 -9.10 -6.22
C TYR A 195 -5.23 -9.52 -6.73
N GLY A 196 -5.70 -8.94 -7.83
CA GLY A 196 -7.00 -9.28 -8.43
C GLY A 196 -8.13 -9.17 -7.42
N THR A 197 -8.92 -10.25 -7.29
CA THR A 197 -10.06 -10.32 -6.37
C THR A 197 -9.72 -10.88 -4.99
N ALA A 198 -8.44 -11.08 -4.67
CA ALA A 198 -8.02 -11.54 -3.34
C ALA A 198 -8.39 -10.51 -2.26
N ARG A 199 -8.72 -11.01 -1.07
CA ARG A 199 -8.94 -10.19 0.13
C ARG A 199 -7.85 -10.52 1.13
N HIS A 200 -7.23 -9.51 1.68
CA HIS A 200 -6.13 -9.68 2.61
C HIS A 200 -6.56 -9.40 4.05
N PRO A 201 -5.98 -10.10 5.02
CA PRO A 201 -6.09 -9.71 6.42
C PRO A 201 -5.51 -8.30 6.63
N HIS A 202 -5.89 -7.64 7.72
CA HIS A 202 -5.29 -6.36 8.09
C HIS A 202 -3.76 -6.43 8.20
N ARG A 203 -3.06 -5.35 7.85
CA ARG A 203 -1.59 -5.26 7.82
C ARG A 203 -0.94 -5.80 9.10
N ARG A 204 -1.46 -5.43 10.26
CA ARG A 204 -0.93 -5.88 11.56
C ARG A 204 -1.01 -7.41 11.73
N GLN A 205 -2.07 -8.04 11.23
CA GLN A 205 -2.20 -9.50 11.27
C GLN A 205 -1.15 -10.16 10.36
N GLN A 206 -0.92 -9.61 9.18
CA GLN A 206 0.12 -10.08 8.26
C GLN A 206 1.51 -9.96 8.90
N GLU A 207 1.81 -8.82 9.53
CA GLU A 207 3.06 -8.60 10.26
C GLU A 207 3.25 -9.62 11.39
N ASN A 208 2.22 -9.85 12.20
CA ASN A 208 2.28 -10.84 13.29
C ASN A 208 2.50 -12.26 12.75
N GLN A 209 1.81 -12.67 11.70
CA GLN A 209 2.00 -13.98 11.08
C GLN A 209 3.43 -14.19 10.58
N LEU A 210 4.00 -13.17 9.90
CA LEU A 210 5.39 -13.23 9.45
C LEU A 210 6.35 -13.33 10.64
N VAL A 211 6.18 -12.51 11.66
CA VAL A 211 7.01 -12.50 12.87
C VAL A 211 6.95 -13.83 13.60
N GLU A 212 5.76 -14.39 13.82
CA GLU A 212 5.56 -15.69 14.46
C GLU A 212 6.25 -16.81 13.66
N ARG A 213 6.14 -16.78 12.33
CA ARG A 213 6.78 -17.79 11.48
C ARG A 213 8.31 -17.71 11.55
N ILE A 214 8.86 -16.49 11.55
CA ILE A 214 10.31 -16.28 11.73
C ILE A 214 10.75 -16.78 13.11
N ASP A 215 10.01 -16.44 14.17
CA ASP A 215 10.34 -16.86 15.53
C ASP A 215 10.32 -18.38 15.68
N GLN A 216 9.33 -19.06 15.10
CA GLN A 216 9.25 -20.53 15.06
C GLN A 216 10.47 -21.15 14.37
N ALA A 217 10.92 -20.58 13.24
CA ALA A 217 12.09 -21.07 12.54
C ALA A 217 13.37 -20.92 13.39
N LEU A 218 13.58 -19.75 14.00
CA LEU A 218 14.72 -19.48 14.86
C LEU A 218 14.71 -20.36 16.13
N ALA A 219 13.55 -20.60 16.74
CA ALA A 219 13.39 -21.51 17.87
C ALA A 219 13.74 -22.96 17.50
N ALA A 220 13.45 -23.38 16.28
CA ALA A 220 13.84 -24.67 15.71
C ALA A 220 15.32 -24.72 15.27
N GLN A 221 16.13 -23.74 15.67
CA GLN A 221 17.55 -23.60 15.28
C GLN A 221 17.77 -23.52 13.77
N SER A 222 16.79 -23.02 13.01
CA SER A 222 16.88 -22.75 11.58
C SER A 222 17.19 -21.28 11.32
N SER A 223 17.99 -21.01 10.29
CA SER A 223 18.14 -19.65 9.76
C SER A 223 17.03 -19.33 8.77
N VAL A 224 16.68 -18.05 8.66
CA VAL A 224 15.60 -17.57 7.78
C VAL A 224 16.20 -16.74 6.65
N LEU A 225 15.87 -17.09 5.41
CA LEU A 225 16.19 -16.33 4.22
C LEU A 225 14.94 -15.63 3.71
N LEU A 226 15.04 -14.34 3.47
CA LEU A 226 13.99 -13.45 2.98
C LEU A 226 14.44 -12.80 1.66
N PRO A 227 14.14 -13.40 0.50
CA PRO A 227 14.33 -12.74 -0.78
C PRO A 227 13.33 -11.59 -0.92
N VAL A 228 13.84 -10.38 -1.18
CA VAL A 228 13.04 -9.14 -1.23
C VAL A 228 13.56 -8.23 -2.36
N PRO A 229 12.73 -7.31 -2.89
CA PRO A 229 13.22 -6.31 -3.82
C PRO A 229 14.20 -5.35 -3.15
N THR A 230 15.04 -4.71 -3.97
CA THR A 230 16.01 -3.69 -3.52
C THR A 230 15.35 -2.57 -2.72
N LEU A 231 14.14 -2.17 -3.11
CA LEU A 231 13.37 -1.08 -2.49
C LEU A 231 12.03 -1.58 -1.91
N GLY A 232 11.59 -0.98 -0.84
CA GLY A 232 10.27 -1.14 -0.24
C GLY A 232 10.21 -2.26 0.79
N LEU A 233 9.88 -3.48 0.38
CA LEU A 233 9.56 -4.60 1.28
C LEU A 233 10.70 -4.97 2.24
N GLY A 234 11.94 -4.99 1.77
CA GLY A 234 13.10 -5.31 2.61
C GLY A 234 13.28 -4.32 3.76
N GLN A 235 13.16 -3.03 3.49
CA GLN A 235 13.27 -1.97 4.48
C GLN A 235 12.10 -1.99 5.47
N GLU A 236 10.88 -2.29 5.02
CA GLU A 236 9.70 -2.49 5.88
C GLU A 236 9.90 -3.66 6.85
N ILE A 237 10.43 -4.80 6.36
CA ILE A 237 10.73 -5.97 7.19
C ILE A 237 11.83 -5.64 8.21
N LEU A 238 12.88 -4.91 7.83
CA LEU A 238 13.91 -4.49 8.76
C LEU A 238 13.34 -3.63 9.89
N MET A 239 12.48 -2.67 9.57
CA MET A 239 11.80 -1.86 10.57
C MET A 239 10.87 -2.69 11.46
N LEU A 240 10.14 -3.66 10.88
CA LEU A 240 9.31 -4.61 11.62
C LEU A 240 10.15 -5.40 12.63
N LEU A 241 11.20 -6.06 12.18
CA LEU A 241 12.05 -6.92 13.01
C LEU A 241 12.74 -6.14 14.14
N ARG A 242 13.14 -4.90 13.89
CA ARG A 242 13.79 -4.04 14.89
C ARG A 242 12.85 -3.52 15.96
N SER A 243 11.60 -3.27 15.61
CA SER A 243 10.62 -2.66 16.51
C SER A 243 9.69 -3.66 17.19
N HIS A 244 9.60 -4.89 16.70
CA HIS A 244 8.70 -5.89 17.24
C HIS A 244 9.22 -6.50 18.54
N HIS A 245 8.34 -6.59 19.56
CA HIS A 245 8.69 -7.06 20.91
C HIS A 245 9.30 -8.48 20.94
N HIS A 246 8.96 -9.37 20.00
CA HIS A 246 9.54 -10.71 19.89
C HIS A 246 11.06 -10.69 19.63
N PHE A 247 11.58 -9.67 18.97
CA PHE A 247 12.99 -9.59 18.58
C PHE A 247 13.77 -8.54 19.36
N THR A 248 13.12 -7.52 19.88
CA THR A 248 13.76 -6.45 20.66
C THR A 248 14.57 -7.03 21.82
N GLY A 249 15.86 -6.70 21.87
CA GLY A 249 16.80 -7.16 22.90
C GLY A 249 17.38 -8.56 22.66
N ARG A 250 16.89 -9.34 21.69
CA ARG A 250 17.43 -10.68 21.38
C ARG A 250 18.83 -10.58 20.78
N ASN A 251 19.70 -11.52 21.17
CA ASN A 251 21.02 -11.67 20.57
C ASN A 251 20.89 -12.36 19.20
N LEU A 252 20.46 -11.62 18.19
CA LEU A 252 20.15 -12.09 16.85
C LEU A 252 20.83 -11.17 15.84
N ASP A 253 21.43 -11.75 14.81
CA ASP A 253 21.99 -11.02 13.68
C ASP A 253 21.01 -11.08 12.49
N ILE A 254 20.82 -9.91 11.87
CA ILE A 254 20.06 -9.74 10.63
C ILE A 254 21.08 -9.27 9.59
N TRP A 255 21.33 -10.10 8.61
CA TRP A 255 22.27 -9.85 7.52
C TRP A 255 21.53 -9.29 6.30
N VAL A 256 22.10 -8.28 5.68
CA VAL A 256 21.47 -7.58 4.54
C VAL A 256 22.45 -7.58 3.38
N ASP A 257 22.06 -8.18 2.27
CA ASP A 257 22.85 -8.26 1.04
C ASP A 257 23.03 -6.89 0.37
N ASP A 258 24.05 -6.76 -0.48
CA ASP A 258 24.50 -5.49 -1.06
C ASP A 258 23.39 -4.71 -1.79
N SER A 259 22.52 -5.38 -2.57
CA SER A 259 21.44 -4.71 -3.28
C SER A 259 20.38 -4.13 -2.34
N VAL A 260 19.95 -4.90 -1.34
CA VAL A 260 18.98 -4.43 -0.33
C VAL A 260 19.62 -3.36 0.56
N ALA A 261 20.92 -3.50 0.86
CA ALA A 261 21.70 -2.51 1.61
C ALA A 261 21.79 -1.17 0.87
N ALA A 262 21.96 -1.19 -0.45
CA ALA A 262 21.95 0.02 -1.27
C ALA A 262 20.62 0.76 -1.16
N GLY A 263 19.49 0.03 -1.15
CA GLY A 263 18.16 0.61 -0.90
C GLY A 263 18.03 1.23 0.50
N CYS A 264 18.60 0.56 1.53
CA CYS A 264 18.65 1.12 2.90
C CYS A 264 19.45 2.43 2.95
N ASP A 265 20.60 2.49 2.28
CA ASP A 265 21.44 3.69 2.25
C ASP A 265 20.74 4.85 1.55
N ALA A 266 20.11 4.59 0.40
CA ALA A 266 19.34 5.59 -0.31
C ALA A 266 18.19 6.13 0.56
N TYR A 267 17.51 5.28 1.34
CA TYR A 267 16.46 5.73 2.26
C TYR A 267 17.01 6.58 3.41
N LEU A 268 18.22 6.31 3.90
CA LEU A 268 18.86 7.16 4.92
C LEU A 268 19.21 8.55 4.38
N GLU A 269 19.63 8.65 3.12
CA GLU A 269 19.89 9.95 2.47
C GLU A 269 18.60 10.74 2.27
N LEU A 270 17.46 10.07 2.09
CA LEU A 270 16.15 10.63 1.83
C LEU A 270 15.30 10.85 3.08
N LEU A 271 15.85 10.70 4.28
CA LEU A 271 15.11 10.70 5.54
C LEU A 271 14.25 11.94 5.75
N SER A 272 14.64 13.11 5.24
CA SER A 272 13.87 14.36 5.32
C SER A 272 12.52 14.31 4.60
N HIS A 273 12.34 13.39 3.66
CA HIS A 273 11.12 13.21 2.86
C HIS A 273 10.17 12.15 3.43
N PHE A 274 10.59 11.45 4.49
CA PHE A 274 9.76 10.43 5.13
C PHE A 274 8.70 11.04 6.05
N PRO A 275 7.66 10.28 6.42
CA PRO A 275 6.68 10.71 7.40
C PRO A 275 7.32 11.17 8.72
N THR A 276 6.71 12.14 9.38
CA THR A 276 7.24 12.72 10.64
C THR A 276 7.50 11.67 11.72
N SER A 277 6.69 10.62 11.77
CA SER A 277 6.87 9.47 12.68
C SER A 277 8.21 8.77 12.47
N VAL A 278 8.57 8.52 11.20
CA VAL A 278 9.84 7.88 10.80
C VAL A 278 11.01 8.79 11.12
N GLN A 279 10.91 10.08 10.79
CA GLN A 279 11.95 11.07 11.12
C GLN A 279 12.18 11.16 12.62
N ASN A 280 11.11 11.17 13.42
CA ASN A 280 11.20 11.19 14.89
C ASN A 280 11.86 9.91 15.41
N PHE A 281 11.51 8.74 14.90
CA PHE A 281 12.18 7.50 15.27
C PHE A 281 13.68 7.57 14.96
N ALA A 282 14.05 8.05 13.78
CA ALA A 282 15.44 8.14 13.32
C ALA A 282 16.31 9.11 14.16
N ARG A 283 15.71 10.10 14.82
CA ARG A 283 16.43 11.00 15.75
C ARG A 283 16.93 10.28 17.00
N HIS A 284 16.24 9.24 17.42
CA HIS A 284 16.55 8.51 18.67
C HIS A 284 17.26 7.18 18.41
N GLN A 285 17.01 6.58 17.25
CA GLN A 285 17.55 5.27 16.88
C GLN A 285 17.76 5.18 15.36
N PRO A 286 18.96 4.78 14.87
CA PRO A 286 19.18 4.56 13.43
C PRO A 286 18.14 3.60 12.85
N LEU A 287 17.66 3.88 11.63
CA LEU A 287 16.65 3.05 10.99
C LEU A 287 17.16 1.63 10.70
N PHE A 288 18.37 1.52 10.18
CA PHE A 288 18.92 0.24 9.72
C PHE A 288 20.21 -0.14 10.47
N TRP A 289 21.30 0.54 10.22
CA TRP A 289 22.65 0.15 10.65
C TRP A 289 22.91 0.52 12.12
N ASP A 290 22.82 -0.47 13.02
CA ASP A 290 23.25 -0.30 14.41
C ASP A 290 23.62 -1.63 15.05
N GLU A 291 24.89 -1.81 15.37
CA GLU A 291 25.39 -3.00 16.05
C GLU A 291 25.21 -2.96 17.57
N ARG A 292 24.87 -1.81 18.14
CA ARG A 292 24.66 -1.63 19.59
C ARG A 292 23.26 -2.03 20.03
N VAL A 293 22.28 -1.93 19.11
CA VAL A 293 20.88 -2.29 19.34
C VAL A 293 20.65 -3.73 18.87
N ARG A 294 19.88 -4.47 19.63
CA ARG A 294 19.52 -5.86 19.32
C ARG A 294 18.04 -5.94 18.90
N PRO A 295 17.72 -6.66 17.79
CA PRO A 295 18.63 -7.42 16.91
C PRO A 295 19.60 -6.52 16.14
N ARG A 296 20.80 -7.02 15.85
CA ARG A 296 21.81 -6.28 15.10
C ARG A 296 21.54 -6.39 13.61
N VAL A 297 21.45 -5.26 12.93
CA VAL A 297 21.34 -5.21 11.45
C VAL A 297 22.72 -4.91 10.88
N ARG A 298 23.21 -5.81 10.03
CA ARG A 298 24.57 -5.80 9.49
C ARG A 298 24.57 -5.97 7.99
N ARG A 299 25.50 -5.32 7.31
CA ARG A 299 25.77 -5.58 5.89
C ARG A 299 26.44 -6.94 5.75
N LEU A 300 26.07 -7.64 4.69
CA LEU A 300 26.66 -8.90 4.35
C LEU A 300 27.84 -8.66 3.40
N ASP A 301 29.06 -8.69 3.93
CA ASP A 301 30.26 -8.68 3.09
C ASP A 301 30.71 -10.11 2.71
N GLU A 302 31.57 -10.24 1.70
CA GLU A 302 32.08 -11.53 1.24
C GLU A 302 32.78 -12.34 2.33
N ARG A 303 33.44 -11.66 3.31
CA ARG A 303 34.18 -12.34 4.40
C ARG A 303 33.21 -12.91 5.44
N GLN A 304 32.06 -12.28 5.59
CA GLN A 304 31.06 -12.68 6.58
C GLN A 304 30.10 -13.76 6.05
N ARG A 305 30.07 -13.99 4.73
CA ARG A 305 29.27 -15.07 4.13
C ARG A 305 29.55 -16.43 4.76
N TYR A 306 30.80 -16.70 5.15
CA TYR A 306 31.17 -17.94 5.85
C TYR A 306 30.62 -18.04 7.29
N ALA A 307 30.23 -16.93 7.89
CA ALA A 307 29.64 -16.92 9.24
C ALA A 307 28.14 -17.18 9.24
N ILE A 308 27.50 -17.04 8.09
CA ILE A 308 26.06 -17.26 7.97
C ILE A 308 25.74 -18.73 8.21
N GLY A 309 24.79 -19.01 9.12
CA GLY A 309 24.33 -20.35 9.44
C GLY A 309 25.18 -21.09 10.50
N GLN A 310 26.25 -20.49 11.04
CA GLN A 310 26.93 -21.01 12.23
C GLN A 310 26.04 -20.91 13.48
N SER A 311 25.16 -19.92 13.51
CA SER A 311 24.07 -19.77 14.48
C SER A 311 22.82 -19.29 13.75
N PRO A 312 21.61 -19.55 14.29
CA PRO A 312 20.36 -19.08 13.70
C PRO A 312 20.40 -17.57 13.47
N CYS A 313 20.13 -17.14 12.24
CA CYS A 313 20.16 -15.75 11.82
C CYS A 313 19.06 -15.48 10.78
N ILE A 314 18.83 -14.21 10.49
CA ILE A 314 17.95 -13.77 9.41
C ILE A 314 18.81 -13.16 8.30
N VAL A 315 18.53 -13.47 7.05
CA VAL A 315 19.24 -12.93 5.88
C VAL A 315 18.23 -12.34 4.91
N LEU A 316 18.38 -11.06 4.60
CA LEU A 316 17.64 -10.40 3.52
C LEU A 316 18.53 -10.37 2.29
N THR A 317 18.03 -10.90 1.18
CA THR A 317 18.73 -10.95 -0.10
C THR A 317 17.92 -10.36 -1.21
N ASP A 318 18.54 -10.05 -2.34
CA ASP A 318 17.83 -9.75 -3.56
C ASP A 318 16.94 -10.93 -4.00
N GLU A 319 15.79 -10.63 -4.56
CA GLU A 319 14.81 -11.64 -5.00
C GLU A 319 15.29 -12.47 -6.19
N THR A 320 16.26 -11.98 -6.96
CA THR A 320 16.83 -12.66 -8.12
C THR A 320 17.91 -13.68 -7.75
N VAL A 321 18.35 -13.66 -6.49
CA VAL A 321 19.40 -14.57 -6.00
C VAL A 321 18.91 -16.01 -6.11
N GLU A 322 19.68 -16.83 -6.84
CA GLU A 322 19.47 -18.27 -6.81
C GLU A 322 19.73 -18.78 -5.39
N LEU A 323 18.80 -19.57 -4.87
CA LEU A 323 18.84 -20.14 -3.51
C LEU A 323 19.94 -21.21 -3.35
N SER A 324 20.94 -21.17 -4.24
CA SER A 324 22.06 -22.10 -4.27
C SER A 324 22.96 -21.93 -3.04
N SER A 325 23.83 -22.90 -2.82
CA SER A 325 24.70 -23.05 -1.65
C SER A 325 25.67 -21.89 -1.37
N GLU A 326 25.72 -20.89 -2.22
CA GLU A 326 26.73 -19.81 -2.15
C GLU A 326 26.60 -18.89 -0.91
N TYR A 327 25.40 -18.78 -0.34
CA TYR A 327 25.14 -17.95 0.84
C TYR A 327 25.32 -18.66 2.18
N TRP A 328 25.61 -19.97 2.18
CA TRP A 328 25.57 -20.73 3.41
C TRP A 328 26.81 -21.58 3.61
N HIS A 329 27.29 -21.64 4.86
CA HIS A 329 28.34 -22.59 5.21
C HIS A 329 27.88 -24.03 4.91
N PRO A 330 28.73 -24.92 4.36
CA PRO A 330 28.37 -26.31 4.05
C PRO A 330 27.77 -27.10 5.21
N ASP A 331 28.23 -26.80 6.44
CA ASP A 331 27.76 -27.43 7.69
C ASP A 331 26.64 -26.63 8.37
N SER A 332 26.00 -25.69 7.66
CA SER A 332 24.98 -24.82 8.25
C SER A 332 23.73 -25.59 8.66
N THR A 333 23.11 -25.10 9.73
CA THR A 333 21.82 -25.57 10.26
C THR A 333 20.69 -25.53 9.20
N SER A 334 19.57 -26.19 9.49
CA SER A 334 18.34 -26.14 8.71
C SER A 334 17.97 -24.71 8.29
N ARG A 335 17.38 -24.56 7.10
CA ARG A 335 17.04 -23.27 6.50
C ARG A 335 15.56 -23.22 6.18
N VAL A 336 14.96 -22.05 6.36
CA VAL A 336 13.62 -21.72 5.90
C VAL A 336 13.74 -20.52 4.98
N VAL A 337 13.22 -20.66 3.76
CA VAL A 337 13.11 -19.57 2.80
C VAL A 337 11.68 -19.06 2.86
N LEU A 338 11.49 -17.81 3.26
CA LEU A 338 10.20 -17.14 3.26
C LEU A 338 10.14 -16.17 2.09
N ARG A 339 9.33 -16.50 1.08
CA ARG A 339 9.13 -15.64 -0.09
C ARG A 339 7.85 -14.83 0.06
N PRO A 340 7.84 -13.56 -0.35
CA PRO A 340 6.61 -12.78 -0.39
C PRO A 340 5.62 -13.44 -1.34
N GLU A 341 4.35 -13.49 -0.96
CA GLU A 341 3.26 -13.91 -1.82
C GLU A 341 3.10 -12.86 -2.93
N ARG A 342 3.61 -13.17 -4.09
CA ARG A 342 3.50 -12.35 -5.29
C ARG A 342 2.83 -13.12 -6.39
N VAL A 343 1.98 -12.43 -7.09
CA VAL A 343 1.22 -12.90 -8.24
C VAL A 343 2.10 -13.46 -9.37
N ARG A 344 3.37 -13.09 -9.42
CA ARG A 344 4.25 -13.34 -10.58
C ARG A 344 5.19 -14.54 -10.48
N TYR A 345 5.28 -15.21 -9.36
CA TYR A 345 6.16 -16.37 -9.25
C TYR A 345 5.40 -17.66 -9.53
N SER A 346 5.56 -18.20 -10.76
CA SER A 346 5.38 -19.63 -10.94
C SER A 346 6.34 -20.33 -9.97
N ALA A 347 5.81 -21.23 -9.15
CA ALA A 347 6.57 -22.02 -8.20
C ALA A 347 7.73 -22.72 -8.93
N ARG A 348 8.92 -22.11 -8.93
CA ARG A 348 10.14 -22.85 -9.17
C ARG A 348 10.37 -23.66 -7.91
N THR A 349 9.98 -24.91 -7.98
CA THR A 349 10.31 -25.90 -6.96
C THR A 349 11.83 -25.97 -6.89
N ASP A 350 12.37 -25.58 -5.73
CA ASP A 350 13.79 -25.76 -5.45
C ASP A 350 14.07 -27.25 -5.29
N HIS A 351 14.74 -27.84 -6.27
CA HIS A 351 15.08 -29.26 -6.27
C HIS A 351 16.26 -29.63 -5.38
N SER A 352 16.83 -28.69 -4.61
CA SER A 352 18.00 -28.93 -3.75
C SER A 352 17.72 -29.75 -2.49
N GLY A 353 16.45 -29.93 -2.10
CA GLY A 353 16.04 -30.78 -0.96
C GLY A 353 16.50 -30.33 0.43
N LEU A 354 17.25 -29.22 0.54
CA LEU A 354 17.88 -28.76 1.79
C LEU A 354 17.16 -27.57 2.45
N ALA A 355 16.19 -26.95 1.78
CA ALA A 355 15.46 -25.80 2.30
C ALA A 355 13.95 -26.00 2.19
N SER A 356 13.23 -25.65 3.25
CA SER A 356 11.78 -25.47 3.20
C SER A 356 11.48 -24.10 2.59
N VAL A 357 10.77 -24.07 1.46
CA VAL A 357 10.32 -22.82 0.82
C VAL A 357 8.85 -22.61 1.15
N GLU A 358 8.55 -21.50 1.79
CA GLU A 358 7.21 -21.11 2.20
C GLU A 358 6.91 -19.68 1.71
N THR A 359 5.64 -19.33 1.60
CA THR A 359 5.21 -17.98 1.24
C THR A 359 4.67 -17.25 2.46
N TYR A 360 4.84 -15.92 2.47
CA TYR A 360 4.22 -15.03 3.44
C TYR A 360 3.56 -13.86 2.74
N LEU A 361 2.50 -13.35 3.34
CA LEU A 361 1.84 -12.13 2.90
C LEU A 361 2.31 -10.95 3.75
N LEU A 362 2.82 -9.92 3.09
CA LEU A 362 3.03 -8.59 3.64
C LEU A 362 2.73 -7.59 2.52
N ALA A 363 1.45 -7.30 2.33
CA ALA A 363 0.92 -6.60 1.17
C ALA A 363 1.51 -5.19 1.03
N GLN A 364 1.90 -4.84 -0.18
CA GLN A 364 2.35 -3.51 -0.57
C GLN A 364 1.49 -2.90 -1.69
N HIS A 365 0.45 -3.61 -2.13
CA HIS A 365 -0.47 -3.24 -3.19
C HIS A 365 -1.91 -3.35 -2.72
N GLY A 366 -2.82 -2.68 -3.41
CA GLY A 366 -4.24 -2.75 -3.16
C GLY A 366 -4.80 -4.16 -3.37
N ASP A 367 -5.54 -4.68 -2.39
CA ASP A 367 -6.35 -5.88 -2.55
C ASP A 367 -7.72 -5.53 -3.17
N ARG A 368 -8.60 -6.53 -3.35
CA ARG A 368 -9.95 -6.29 -3.88
C ARG A 368 -10.68 -5.18 -3.13
N LEU A 369 -10.64 -5.18 -1.80
CA LEU A 369 -11.39 -4.20 -1.01
C LEU A 369 -10.83 -2.80 -1.23
N GLY A 370 -9.51 -2.64 -1.19
CA GLY A 370 -8.84 -1.36 -1.45
C GLY A 370 -9.12 -0.85 -2.86
N THR A 371 -9.02 -1.72 -3.86
CA THR A 371 -9.27 -1.35 -5.26
C THR A 371 -10.73 -0.95 -5.50
N THR A 372 -11.70 -1.73 -5.00
CA THR A 372 -13.12 -1.38 -5.16
C THR A 372 -13.50 -0.14 -4.36
N GLN A 373 -12.94 0.05 -3.16
CA GLN A 373 -13.12 1.25 -2.35
C GLN A 373 -12.61 2.50 -3.10
N LEU A 374 -11.43 2.44 -3.70
CA LEU A 374 -10.89 3.54 -4.50
C LEU A 374 -11.82 3.88 -5.68
N ILE A 375 -12.23 2.88 -6.48
CA ILE A 375 -13.11 3.05 -7.63
C ILE A 375 -14.44 3.68 -7.21
N HIS A 376 -15.09 3.17 -6.16
CA HIS A 376 -16.39 3.66 -5.71
C HIS A 376 -16.35 5.07 -5.12
N ASN A 377 -15.23 5.49 -4.53
CA ASN A 377 -15.06 6.86 -4.05
C ASN A 377 -14.79 7.85 -5.18
N LEU A 378 -13.98 7.47 -6.18
CA LEU A 378 -13.62 8.34 -7.30
C LEU A 378 -14.67 8.36 -8.42
N ARG A 379 -15.41 7.28 -8.59
CA ARG A 379 -16.54 7.15 -9.53
C ARG A 379 -16.23 7.59 -10.97
N PRO A 380 -15.15 7.06 -11.58
CA PRO A 380 -14.80 7.39 -12.96
C PRO A 380 -15.84 6.83 -13.95
N GLN A 381 -15.84 7.30 -15.19
CA GLN A 381 -16.60 6.65 -16.26
C GLN A 381 -15.89 5.38 -16.73
N HIS A 382 -14.57 5.44 -16.90
CA HIS A 382 -13.74 4.32 -17.34
C HIS A 382 -12.79 3.88 -16.24
N VAL A 383 -12.63 2.56 -16.06
CA VAL A 383 -11.60 1.94 -15.23
C VAL A 383 -10.75 1.05 -16.12
N VAL A 384 -9.45 1.33 -16.17
CA VAL A 384 -8.47 0.52 -16.92
C VAL A 384 -7.59 -0.20 -15.92
N PHE A 385 -7.71 -1.52 -15.85
CA PHE A 385 -6.89 -2.36 -14.99
C PHE A 385 -5.58 -2.72 -15.70
N VAL A 386 -4.46 -2.50 -15.01
CA VAL A 386 -3.11 -2.82 -15.46
C VAL A 386 -2.34 -3.48 -14.31
N HIS A 387 -1.09 -3.87 -14.53
CA HIS A 387 -0.19 -4.38 -13.50
C HIS A 387 -0.79 -5.54 -12.70
N GLY A 388 -0.81 -6.72 -13.32
CA GLY A 388 -1.32 -7.96 -12.73
C GLY A 388 -1.37 -9.08 -13.75
N SER A 389 -1.59 -10.32 -13.30
CA SER A 389 -1.78 -11.41 -14.23
C SER A 389 -3.05 -11.23 -15.07
N PRO A 390 -3.08 -11.69 -16.33
CA PRO A 390 -4.29 -11.59 -17.17
C PRO A 390 -5.54 -12.14 -16.48
N THR A 391 -5.41 -13.24 -15.73
CA THR A 391 -6.51 -13.84 -14.98
C THR A 391 -7.05 -12.90 -13.91
N TYR A 392 -6.17 -12.29 -13.13
CA TYR A 392 -6.57 -11.38 -12.05
C TYR A 392 -7.25 -10.11 -12.56
N LEU A 393 -6.74 -9.56 -13.68
CA LEU A 393 -7.36 -8.38 -14.29
C LEU A 393 -8.71 -8.74 -14.92
N ALA A 394 -8.84 -9.93 -15.52
CA ALA A 394 -10.11 -10.44 -16.02
C ALA A 394 -11.13 -10.65 -14.88
N ASP A 395 -10.69 -11.20 -13.74
CA ASP A 395 -11.55 -11.38 -12.57
C ASP A 395 -12.04 -10.04 -12.01
N LEU A 396 -11.20 -9.00 -11.99
CA LEU A 396 -11.60 -7.65 -11.58
C LEU A 396 -12.64 -7.06 -12.55
N THR A 397 -12.45 -7.23 -13.87
CA THR A 397 -13.45 -6.80 -14.85
C THR A 397 -14.74 -7.62 -14.80
N GLY A 398 -14.69 -8.81 -14.19
CA GLY A 398 -15.83 -9.71 -13.96
C GLY A 398 -16.71 -9.33 -12.74
N LEU A 399 -16.28 -8.40 -11.89
CA LEU A 399 -17.03 -8.05 -10.68
C LEU A 399 -18.34 -7.35 -11.02
N GLU A 400 -19.48 -7.96 -10.68
CA GLU A 400 -20.83 -7.43 -10.94
C GLU A 400 -21.04 -6.02 -10.35
N GLU A 401 -20.49 -5.78 -9.17
CA GLU A 401 -20.54 -4.47 -8.48
C GLU A 401 -19.88 -3.34 -9.28
N LEU A 402 -18.88 -3.67 -10.11
CA LEU A 402 -18.21 -2.72 -10.98
C LEU A 402 -18.83 -2.65 -12.37
N GLN A 403 -19.14 -3.81 -12.99
CA GLN A 403 -19.70 -3.90 -14.35
C GLN A 403 -20.99 -3.08 -14.54
N ASN A 404 -21.84 -3.08 -13.52
CA ASN A 404 -23.12 -2.38 -13.57
C ASN A 404 -23.00 -0.85 -13.44
N ARG A 405 -21.80 -0.32 -13.17
CA ARG A 405 -21.59 1.10 -12.82
C ARG A 405 -20.53 1.78 -13.66
N TYR A 406 -19.54 1.05 -14.16
CA TYR A 406 -18.34 1.59 -14.81
C TYR A 406 -18.06 0.88 -16.12
N GLN A 407 -17.37 1.54 -17.03
CA GLN A 407 -16.81 0.90 -18.23
C GLN A 407 -15.44 0.34 -17.89
N LEU A 408 -15.33 -0.99 -17.87
CA LEU A 408 -14.14 -1.69 -17.39
C LEU A 408 -13.30 -2.20 -18.57
N HIS A 409 -11.98 -2.04 -18.44
CA HIS A 409 -11.01 -2.45 -19.44
C HIS A 409 -9.84 -3.18 -18.77
N SER A 410 -9.32 -4.23 -19.42
CA SER A 410 -8.07 -4.90 -19.06
C SER A 410 -7.28 -5.17 -20.36
N PRO A 411 -6.62 -4.15 -20.91
CA PRO A 411 -5.93 -4.29 -22.19
C PRO A 411 -4.67 -5.14 -22.07
N SER A 412 -4.34 -5.82 -23.15
CA SER A 412 -3.01 -6.40 -23.36
C SER A 412 -2.08 -5.39 -24.04
N ALA A 413 -0.78 -5.60 -23.93
CA ALA A 413 0.21 -4.81 -24.66
C ALA A 413 -0.11 -4.77 -26.17
N GLY A 414 0.03 -3.61 -26.80
CA GLY A 414 -0.29 -3.39 -28.22
C GLY A 414 -1.78 -3.20 -28.52
N THR A 415 -2.67 -3.17 -27.51
CA THR A 415 -4.12 -3.01 -27.71
C THR A 415 -4.57 -1.59 -27.40
N LEU A 416 -5.00 -0.82 -28.39
CA LEU A 416 -5.55 0.51 -28.20
C LEU A 416 -6.90 0.44 -27.47
N VAL A 417 -7.04 1.17 -26.38
CA VAL A 417 -8.30 1.39 -25.67
C VAL A 417 -8.77 2.82 -25.91
N GLU A 418 -9.88 2.98 -26.60
CA GLU A 418 -10.57 4.27 -26.70
C GLU A 418 -11.43 4.48 -25.47
N LEU A 419 -11.38 5.71 -24.92
CA LEU A 419 -12.03 6.08 -23.66
C LEU A 419 -13.01 7.26 -23.91
N PRO A 420 -14.09 7.03 -24.68
CA PRO A 420 -15.03 8.09 -25.03
C PRO A 420 -15.81 8.56 -23.80
N ILE A 421 -15.74 9.86 -23.51
CA ILE A 421 -16.49 10.43 -22.39
C ILE A 421 -17.84 10.92 -22.88
N GLY A 422 -18.91 10.25 -22.42
CA GLY A 422 -20.28 10.58 -22.79
C GLY A 422 -20.83 11.76 -22.00
N GLU A 423 -21.63 12.61 -22.66
CA GLU A 423 -22.35 13.72 -22.01
C GLU A 423 -23.43 13.23 -21.04
N THR A 424 -23.91 11.99 -21.21
CA THR A 424 -25.02 11.40 -20.45
C THR A 424 -24.55 10.48 -19.32
N PHE A 425 -23.25 10.39 -19.04
CA PHE A 425 -22.77 9.57 -17.93
C PHE A 425 -23.23 10.18 -16.59
N ILE A 426 -24.15 9.48 -15.93
CA ILE A 426 -24.58 9.84 -14.59
C ILE A 426 -23.64 9.15 -13.62
N GLN A 427 -22.83 9.94 -12.92
CA GLN A 427 -21.91 9.42 -11.90
C GLN A 427 -22.71 8.62 -10.86
N PRO A 428 -22.31 7.37 -10.53
CA PRO A 428 -22.95 6.59 -9.48
C PRO A 428 -23.00 7.37 -8.16
N ALA A 429 -24.02 7.14 -7.35
CA ALA A 429 -24.08 7.74 -6.01
C ALA A 429 -22.83 7.35 -5.21
N ALA A 430 -22.28 8.29 -4.45
CA ALA A 430 -21.21 7.97 -3.51
C ALA A 430 -21.69 6.87 -2.56
N PRO A 431 -20.80 5.94 -2.14
CA PRO A 431 -21.14 5.03 -1.06
C PRO A 431 -21.60 5.84 0.15
N ALA A 432 -22.58 5.31 0.90
CA ALA A 432 -22.95 5.93 2.17
C ALA A 432 -21.69 6.05 3.02
N GLU A 433 -21.40 7.25 3.52
CA GLU A 433 -20.21 7.47 4.34
C GLU A 433 -20.34 6.66 5.63
N THR A 434 -19.59 5.59 5.71
CA THR A 434 -19.32 4.83 6.93
C THR A 434 -17.86 5.03 7.32
N ASN A 435 -17.40 6.28 7.34
CA ASN A 435 -16.03 6.59 7.69
C ASN A 435 -15.90 6.74 9.20
N TYR A 436 -15.38 5.72 9.82
CA TYR A 436 -14.75 5.82 11.13
C TYR A 436 -13.26 5.53 10.93
N GLU A 437 -12.48 6.56 10.61
CA GLU A 437 -11.03 6.48 10.70
C GLU A 437 -10.64 6.56 12.17
N GLY A 438 -10.26 5.44 12.73
CA GLY A 438 -9.65 5.31 14.03
C GLY A 438 -8.59 4.23 13.96
N GLU A 439 -7.56 4.30 14.80
CA GLU A 439 -6.64 3.18 14.96
C GLU A 439 -7.40 1.98 15.53
N LEU A 440 -7.52 0.94 14.73
CA LEU A 440 -8.17 -0.31 15.10
C LEU A 440 -7.13 -1.24 15.71
N THR A 441 -7.25 -1.52 17.00
CA THR A 441 -6.40 -2.49 17.68
C THR A 441 -7.22 -3.74 17.98
N GLU A 442 -6.93 -4.85 17.29
CA GLU A 442 -7.58 -6.15 17.53
C GLU A 442 -6.88 -6.88 18.70
N LEU A 443 -7.64 -7.18 19.73
CA LEU A 443 -7.25 -8.03 20.85
C LEU A 443 -8.18 -9.26 20.86
N GLY A 444 -7.86 -10.25 20.03
CA GLY A 444 -8.70 -11.44 19.86
C GLY A 444 -10.05 -11.12 19.19
N THR A 445 -11.18 -11.29 19.90
CA THR A 445 -12.53 -10.93 19.42
C THR A 445 -12.94 -9.49 19.73
N VAL A 446 -12.04 -8.69 20.27
CA VAL A 446 -12.27 -7.31 20.71
C VAL A 446 -11.48 -6.36 19.84
N VAL A 447 -12.16 -5.33 19.34
CA VAL A 447 -11.57 -4.26 18.54
C VAL A 447 -11.60 -2.98 19.36
N THR A 448 -10.44 -2.38 19.61
CA THR A 448 -10.35 -1.06 20.24
C THR A 448 -10.22 0.01 19.16
N ILE A 449 -11.13 0.96 19.16
CA ILE A 449 -11.14 2.07 18.18
C ILE A 449 -10.69 3.33 18.91
N THR A 450 -9.63 3.97 18.42
CA THR A 450 -9.25 5.33 18.83
C THR A 450 -10.07 6.31 18.00
N LEU A 451 -10.87 7.12 18.65
CA LEU A 451 -11.76 8.07 17.97
C LEU A 451 -10.98 9.30 17.48
N PRO A 452 -11.35 9.88 16.31
CA PRO A 452 -10.80 11.14 15.84
C PRO A 452 -10.98 12.26 16.87
N GLU A 453 -10.04 13.20 16.90
CA GLU A 453 -10.02 14.33 17.86
C GLU A 453 -11.33 15.13 17.86
N ALA A 454 -11.97 15.28 16.69
CA ALA A 454 -13.26 15.96 16.55
C ALA A 454 -14.40 15.27 17.32
N ILE A 455 -14.37 13.93 17.42
CA ILE A 455 -15.34 13.14 18.19
C ILE A 455 -14.91 13.07 19.66
N ALA A 456 -13.61 12.92 19.93
CA ALA A 456 -13.05 12.92 21.28
C ALA A 456 -13.21 14.28 21.97
N ALA A 457 -13.23 15.37 21.22
CA ALA A 457 -13.47 16.72 21.73
C ALA A 457 -14.96 17.04 21.99
N ASP A 458 -15.91 16.21 21.57
CA ASP A 458 -17.33 16.36 21.92
C ASP A 458 -17.47 16.15 23.45
N PRO A 459 -18.00 17.13 24.21
CA PRO A 459 -18.16 17.01 25.68
C PRO A 459 -18.88 15.72 26.09
N ARG A 460 -19.81 15.22 25.28
CA ARG A 460 -20.55 13.98 25.54
C ARG A 460 -19.65 12.73 25.50
N TRP A 461 -18.56 12.76 24.71
CA TRP A 461 -17.57 11.67 24.66
C TRP A 461 -16.59 11.73 25.83
N GLN A 462 -16.20 12.91 26.29
CA GLN A 462 -15.37 13.07 27.47
C GLN A 462 -16.05 12.52 28.74
N ASP A 463 -17.36 12.70 28.83
CA ASP A 463 -18.16 12.13 29.91
C ASP A 463 -18.43 10.62 29.76
N PHE A 464 -18.31 10.08 28.54
CA PHE A 464 -18.58 8.67 28.25
C PHE A 464 -17.37 7.74 28.50
N ALA A 465 -16.18 8.19 28.16
CA ALA A 465 -14.94 7.43 28.39
C ALA A 465 -13.84 8.39 28.84
N ASP A 466 -13.50 8.35 30.11
CA ASP A 466 -12.43 9.13 30.69
C ASP A 466 -11.03 8.86 30.10
N THR A 467 -10.89 7.77 29.37
CA THR A 467 -9.68 7.37 28.64
C THR A 467 -9.68 7.79 27.17
N GLY A 468 -10.82 8.23 26.62
CA GLY A 468 -10.99 8.42 25.18
C GLY A 468 -11.01 7.11 24.36
N LEU A 469 -11.00 5.93 25.01
CA LEU A 469 -11.01 4.63 24.36
C LEU A 469 -12.41 4.01 24.39
N VAL A 470 -12.79 3.44 23.24
CA VAL A 470 -14.06 2.72 23.08
C VAL A 470 -13.76 1.31 22.59
N GLU A 471 -14.25 0.31 23.33
CA GLU A 471 -14.23 -1.06 22.89
C GLU A 471 -15.37 -1.31 21.90
N ALA A 472 -15.07 -1.91 20.74
CA ALA A 472 -16.04 -2.29 19.74
C ALA A 472 -16.03 -3.82 19.57
N ARG A 473 -17.19 -4.46 19.60
CA ARG A 473 -17.32 -5.91 19.44
C ARG A 473 -18.40 -6.23 18.41
N TRP A 474 -18.10 -7.12 17.48
CA TRP A 474 -19.09 -7.65 16.55
C TRP A 474 -20.00 -8.66 17.27
N GLN A 475 -21.32 -8.45 17.16
CA GLN A 475 -22.34 -9.41 17.54
C GLN A 475 -23.21 -9.71 16.32
N GLY A 476 -22.86 -10.78 15.59
CA GLY A 476 -23.46 -11.02 14.27
C GLY A 476 -23.07 -9.93 13.27
N GLU A 477 -24.06 -9.24 12.69
CA GLU A 477 -23.85 -8.13 11.74
C GLU A 477 -23.80 -6.74 12.41
N GLU A 478 -23.96 -6.67 13.73
CA GLU A 478 -24.00 -5.39 14.47
C GLU A 478 -22.72 -5.15 15.25
N LEU A 479 -22.19 -3.93 15.19
CA LEU A 479 -21.07 -3.45 15.98
C LEU A 479 -21.58 -2.87 17.30
N VAL A 480 -21.15 -3.44 18.42
CA VAL A 480 -21.50 -2.98 19.77
C VAL A 480 -20.34 -2.21 20.35
N LEU A 481 -20.58 -0.97 20.79
CA LEU A 481 -19.59 -0.07 21.35
C LEU A 481 -19.74 0.07 22.87
N ARG A 482 -18.62 0.13 23.60
CA ARG A 482 -18.59 0.51 25.02
C ARG A 482 -17.38 1.40 25.33
N GLY A 483 -17.53 2.37 26.22
CA GLY A 483 -16.41 3.16 26.75
C GLY A 483 -15.56 2.34 27.71
N LEU A 484 -14.24 2.55 27.68
CA LEU A 484 -13.29 1.94 28.63
C LEU A 484 -12.86 2.97 29.68
N SER A 485 -13.01 2.65 30.95
CA SER A 485 -12.52 3.49 32.05
C SER A 485 -11.04 3.25 32.35
N GLN A 486 -10.35 4.26 32.94
CA GLN A 486 -8.96 4.11 33.40
C GLN A 486 -8.79 2.91 34.33
N ARG A 487 -9.80 2.61 35.13
CA ARG A 487 -9.80 1.48 36.07
C ARG A 487 -9.78 0.14 35.35
N GLU A 488 -10.50 0.00 34.23
CA GLU A 488 -10.51 -1.21 33.42
C GLU A 488 -9.18 -1.44 32.72
N LEU A 489 -8.55 -0.38 32.19
CA LEU A 489 -7.22 -0.47 31.58
C LEU A 489 -6.14 -0.89 32.57
N LEU A 490 -6.22 -0.45 33.83
CA LEU A 490 -5.29 -0.85 34.90
C LEU A 490 -5.56 -2.29 35.39
N GLN A 491 -6.76 -2.82 35.22
CA GLN A 491 -7.15 -4.15 35.65
C GLN A 491 -6.97 -5.23 34.57
N ALA A 492 -6.81 -4.87 33.30
CA ALA A 492 -6.62 -5.81 32.18
C ALA A 492 -5.36 -6.68 32.30
N GLY A 493 -4.53 -6.46 33.30
CA GLY A 493 -3.36 -7.29 33.67
C GLY A 493 -3.63 -8.39 34.71
N SER A 494 -4.86 -8.55 35.22
CA SER A 494 -5.18 -9.59 36.21
C SER A 494 -6.52 -10.27 35.90
N ASN A 495 -6.48 -11.59 35.70
CA ASN A 495 -7.65 -12.48 35.53
C ASN A 495 -8.56 -12.46 36.79
N ALA A 496 -9.40 -11.47 36.97
CA ALA A 496 -10.38 -11.41 38.04
C ALA A 496 -11.81 -11.20 37.51
N ARG A 497 -12.71 -12.10 37.89
CA ARG A 497 -14.16 -12.02 37.65
C ARG A 497 -14.73 -10.69 38.20
N MET A 498 -15.55 -10.01 37.41
CA MET A 498 -16.22 -8.74 37.78
C MET A 498 -17.12 -8.91 39.03
N PRO A 499 -17.10 -7.92 39.94
CA PRO A 499 -18.06 -7.84 41.04
C PRO A 499 -19.44 -7.36 40.55
N LEU A 500 -20.51 -7.89 41.12
CA LEU A 500 -21.92 -7.70 40.78
C LEU A 500 -22.50 -6.29 41.06
N ASN A 501 -21.73 -5.31 41.49
CA ASN A 501 -22.18 -3.94 41.88
C ASN A 501 -21.42 -2.86 41.10
N ILE A 502 -21.44 -2.90 39.80
CA ILE A 502 -20.82 -1.86 38.97
C ILE A 502 -21.92 -1.11 38.24
N ASP A 503 -21.79 0.22 38.16
CA ASP A 503 -22.62 1.09 37.33
C ASP A 503 -22.42 0.75 35.86
N CYS A 504 -23.28 -0.10 35.29
CA CYS A 504 -23.18 -0.62 33.94
C CYS A 504 -24.49 -0.49 33.17
N CYS A 505 -24.42 -0.56 31.83
CA CYS A 505 -25.61 -0.43 30.98
C CYS A 505 -26.69 -1.46 31.31
N GLY A 506 -26.33 -2.66 31.79
CA GLY A 506 -27.27 -3.70 32.19
C GLY A 506 -28.15 -3.33 33.37
N ASN A 507 -27.67 -2.44 34.25
CA ASN A 507 -28.37 -1.95 35.44
C ASN A 507 -28.92 -0.52 35.26
N CYS A 508 -28.88 0.01 34.05
CA CYS A 508 -29.32 1.36 33.74
C CYS A 508 -30.80 1.44 33.39
N ARG A 509 -31.55 2.36 33.99
CA ARG A 509 -32.99 2.58 33.71
C ARG A 509 -33.28 2.99 32.27
N HIS A 510 -32.27 3.50 31.55
CA HIS A 510 -32.37 3.94 30.16
C HIS A 510 -32.00 2.83 29.15
N GLN A 511 -31.60 1.65 29.61
CA GLN A 511 -31.33 0.52 28.73
C GLN A 511 -32.65 -0.18 28.36
N ARG A 512 -32.98 -0.26 27.06
CA ARG A 512 -34.15 -1.01 26.54
C ARG A 512 -33.77 -1.72 25.26
N GLY A 513 -34.00 -3.05 25.22
CA GLY A 513 -33.70 -3.87 24.05
C GLY A 513 -32.23 -3.83 23.62
N GLN A 514 -31.31 -3.80 24.58
CA GLN A 514 -29.86 -3.67 24.36
C GLN A 514 -29.43 -2.34 23.71
N ARG A 515 -30.25 -1.28 23.79
CA ARG A 515 -29.92 0.08 23.31
C ARG A 515 -29.97 1.08 24.45
N CYS A 516 -29.12 2.10 24.35
CA CYS A 516 -29.12 3.25 25.24
C CYS A 516 -30.20 4.25 24.83
N TRP A 517 -31.10 4.63 25.76
CA TRP A 517 -32.13 5.65 25.55
C TRP A 517 -31.97 6.83 26.51
N ASN A 518 -30.78 7.03 27.08
CA ASN A 518 -30.46 8.22 27.85
C ASN A 518 -30.06 9.37 26.92
N PRO A 519 -30.87 10.46 26.82
CA PRO A 519 -30.56 11.58 25.92
C PRO A 519 -29.27 12.33 26.28
N ALA A 520 -28.80 12.20 27.53
CA ALA A 520 -27.53 12.78 27.98
C ALA A 520 -26.32 11.89 27.62
N SER A 521 -26.54 10.64 27.18
CA SER A 521 -25.46 9.73 26.81
C SER A 521 -25.06 9.93 25.34
N PRO A 522 -23.74 9.94 25.05
CA PRO A 522 -23.24 9.94 23.67
C PRO A 522 -23.63 8.68 22.89
N LEU A 523 -24.02 7.62 23.59
CA LEU A 523 -24.52 6.37 22.97
C LEU A 523 -26.05 6.33 22.80
N TYR A 524 -26.74 7.45 22.86
CA TYR A 524 -28.19 7.50 22.65
C TYR A 524 -28.56 6.85 21.30
N GLY A 525 -29.44 5.83 21.35
CA GLY A 525 -29.89 5.08 20.17
C GLY A 525 -28.98 3.92 19.73
N PHE A 526 -27.74 3.85 20.22
CA PHE A 526 -26.82 2.77 19.87
C PHE A 526 -27.06 1.49 20.69
N LYS A 527 -26.71 0.35 20.10
CA LYS A 527 -26.67 -0.91 20.83
C LYS A 527 -25.49 -0.92 21.81
N VAL A 528 -25.73 -1.31 23.05
CA VAL A 528 -24.74 -1.31 24.14
C VAL A 528 -24.64 -2.67 24.78
N THR A 529 -23.45 -3.03 25.26
CA THR A 529 -23.25 -4.24 26.09
C THR A 529 -23.79 -4.01 27.49
N LEU A 530 -24.27 -5.10 28.13
CA LEU A 530 -24.81 -5.00 29.49
C LEU A 530 -23.73 -4.58 30.51
N GLU A 531 -22.46 -4.90 30.22
CA GLU A 531 -21.30 -4.60 31.09
C GLU A 531 -20.68 -3.22 30.81
N GLY A 532 -21.19 -2.47 29.82
CA GLY A 532 -20.65 -1.18 29.40
C GLY A 532 -20.75 -0.13 30.52
N TYR A 533 -19.66 0.61 30.76
CA TYR A 533 -19.63 1.77 31.65
C TYR A 533 -20.28 2.98 31.02
N CYS A 534 -20.99 3.78 31.80
CA CYS A 534 -21.59 5.04 31.37
C CYS A 534 -21.47 6.10 32.47
N PRO A 535 -20.80 7.24 32.22
CA PRO A 535 -20.65 8.33 33.23
C PRO A 535 -21.98 9.01 33.56
N VAL A 536 -23.00 8.88 32.70
CA VAL A 536 -24.37 9.36 32.90
C VAL A 536 -25.32 8.21 33.27
N PHE A 537 -24.76 7.20 33.94
CA PHE A 537 -25.54 6.08 34.47
C PHE A 537 -26.61 6.51 35.45
N GLU A 538 -27.81 5.98 35.29
CA GLU A 538 -28.89 6.10 36.26
C GLU A 538 -29.41 4.71 36.61
N PRO A 539 -29.35 4.27 37.87
CA PRO A 539 -29.76 2.94 38.26
C PRO A 539 -31.23 2.66 37.92
N ALA A 540 -31.50 1.45 37.47
CA ALA A 540 -32.88 0.98 37.33
C ALA A 540 -33.51 0.84 38.71
N ASP A 541 -34.80 1.17 38.83
CA ASP A 541 -35.54 1.02 40.10
C ASP A 541 -35.47 -0.49 40.50
N PRO A 542 -35.24 -0.80 41.79
CA PRO A 542 -35.22 -2.18 42.24
C PRO A 542 -36.56 -2.84 41.94
N PRO A 543 -36.59 -4.14 41.56
CA PRO A 543 -37.83 -4.82 41.30
C PRO A 543 -38.70 -4.78 42.55
N ILE A 544 -39.93 -4.33 42.38
CA ILE A 544 -40.93 -4.31 43.45
C ILE A 544 -41.15 -5.80 43.82
N GLU A 545 -40.66 -6.22 44.98
CA GLU A 545 -40.98 -7.54 45.53
C GLU A 545 -42.51 -7.61 45.73
N ASN A 546 -43.19 -8.42 44.92
CA ASN A 546 -44.56 -8.85 45.15
C ASN A 546 -44.58 -10.18 45.90
#